data_69fdec51ae448fcf942880c4da825b4f
#
_entry.id   69fdec51ae448fcf942880c4da825b4f
#
_cell.length_a   1.000
_cell.length_b   1.000
_cell.length_c   1.000
_cell.angle_alpha   90.00
_cell.angle_beta   90.00
_cell.angle_gamma   90.00
#
_symmetry.space_group_name_H-M   'P 1'
#
loop_
_entity.id
_entity.type
_entity.pdbx_description
1 polymer ?
#
loop_
_entity_poly.entity_id
_entity_poly.type
_entity_poly.pdbx_seq_one_letter_code
_entity_poly.pdbx_strand_id
1 'polypeptide(L)'
;MGFLKSFFKVLTDPTTLITAAVMALVGGPATMAIFLTNMAIYATATAALAALAPKPSMPDLSGYGDFVSQAGSRTQMIKQPAQPRRVVYGTVRVSGVLTYISTTDSDKFLHMIISMACHEIGGFVSYRIDQETCTMSGTIDGSPQGHVTAPARFKSGASVSGSPLVEIHPHTGADDQAADTFLTQRVKEWTADHSQSGGAYIYCQLEFDRDAFPRGLPNISATVNGKKVFDPRDSSTAFSNNPALCIRDYLTNTRFGLGCSADEIDDTSFI
;
A
#
# COMPACT_ATOMS: atom_id res chain seq x y z
N MET A 1 -32.47 -23.61 34.62
CA MET A 1 -31.23 -23.11 33.95
C MET A 1 -30.03 -22.86 34.86
N GLY A 2 -30.16 -22.86 36.17
CA GLY A 2 -29.06 -22.65 37.12
C GLY A 2 -28.07 -23.79 37.24
N PHE A 3 -28.55 -25.03 37.27
CA PHE A 3 -27.72 -26.22 37.49
C PHE A 3 -26.68 -26.47 36.38
N LEU A 4 -27.07 -26.32 35.13
CA LEU A 4 -26.19 -26.49 33.99
C LEU A 4 -25.06 -25.42 33.96
N LYS A 5 -25.38 -24.14 34.29
CA LYS A 5 -24.38 -23.08 34.39
C LYS A 5 -23.38 -23.32 35.50
N SER A 6 -23.84 -23.79 36.67
CA SER A 6 -22.96 -24.12 37.80
C SER A 6 -22.06 -25.31 37.48
N PHE A 7 -22.61 -26.33 36.81
CA PHE A 7 -21.88 -27.51 36.37
C PHE A 7 -20.81 -27.22 35.35
N PHE A 8 -21.09 -26.36 34.34
CA PHE A 8 -20.10 -25.91 33.36
C PHE A 8 -19.01 -25.07 34.00
N LYS A 9 -19.32 -24.24 35.00
CA LYS A 9 -18.33 -23.41 35.69
C LYS A 9 -17.31 -24.25 36.47
N VAL A 10 -17.74 -25.35 37.08
CA VAL A 10 -16.87 -26.29 37.81
C VAL A 10 -15.95 -27.04 36.86
N LEU A 11 -16.36 -27.32 35.67
CA LEU A 11 -15.58 -28.08 34.65
C LEU A 11 -14.62 -27.24 33.83
N THR A 12 -14.79 -25.91 33.79
CA THR A 12 -13.86 -24.99 33.12
C THR A 12 -12.84 -24.41 34.09
N ASP A 13 -12.94 -24.70 35.38
CA ASP A 13 -11.98 -24.24 36.37
C ASP A 13 -10.73 -25.16 36.35
N PRO A 14 -9.55 -24.66 35.98
CA PRO A 14 -8.33 -25.46 35.89
C PRO A 14 -7.94 -26.10 37.21
N THR A 15 -8.32 -25.52 38.34
CA THR A 15 -8.00 -26.06 39.66
C THR A 15 -8.82 -27.32 39.97
N THR A 16 -10.10 -27.38 39.57
CA THR A 16 -10.94 -28.57 39.74
C THR A 16 -10.54 -29.70 38.81
N LEU A 17 -10.10 -29.40 37.56
CA LEU A 17 -9.57 -30.38 36.62
C LEU A 17 -8.28 -31.01 37.11
N ILE A 18 -7.35 -30.20 37.67
CA ILE A 18 -6.09 -30.67 38.23
C ILE A 18 -6.35 -31.55 39.48
N THR A 19 -7.26 -31.14 40.35
CA THR A 19 -7.61 -31.92 41.55
C THR A 19 -8.24 -33.26 41.18
N ALA A 20 -9.14 -33.29 40.21
CA ALA A 20 -9.75 -34.53 39.72
C ALA A 20 -8.74 -35.46 39.04
N ALA A 21 -7.77 -34.92 38.27
CA ALA A 21 -6.69 -35.68 37.67
C ALA A 21 -5.75 -36.30 38.76
N VAL A 22 -5.42 -35.56 39.77
CA VAL A 22 -4.60 -36.05 40.89
C VAL A 22 -5.33 -37.16 41.66
N MET A 23 -6.61 -36.98 41.94
CA MET A 23 -7.43 -38.03 42.61
C MET A 23 -7.58 -39.30 41.77
N ALA A 24 -7.69 -39.16 40.42
CA ALA A 24 -7.70 -40.30 39.52
C ALA A 24 -6.38 -41.05 39.48
N LEU A 25 -5.27 -40.34 39.60
CA LEU A 25 -3.92 -40.93 39.64
C LEU A 25 -3.67 -41.72 40.91
N VAL A 26 -4.13 -41.20 42.07
CA VAL A 26 -4.00 -41.84 43.38
C VAL A 26 -4.95 -43.05 43.57
N GLY A 27 -6.10 -43.03 42.87
CA GLY A 27 -7.13 -44.08 42.92
C GLY A 27 -6.86 -45.34 42.11
N GLY A 28 -5.75 -45.39 41.36
CA GLY A 28 -5.36 -46.55 40.56
C GLY A 28 -5.97 -46.63 39.15
N PRO A 29 -5.67 -47.69 38.38
CA PRO A 29 -5.99 -47.78 36.96
C PRO A 29 -7.47 -47.74 36.59
N ALA A 30 -8.36 -48.21 37.48
CA ALA A 30 -9.78 -48.16 37.24
C ALA A 30 -10.37 -46.76 37.34
N THR A 31 -9.92 -45.94 38.27
CA THR A 31 -10.34 -44.55 38.42
C THR A 31 -9.78 -43.66 37.32
N MET A 32 -8.56 -43.95 36.83
CA MET A 32 -7.98 -43.29 35.67
C MET A 32 -8.77 -43.60 34.40
N ALA A 33 -9.22 -44.84 34.20
CA ALA A 33 -10.02 -45.22 33.02
C ALA A 33 -11.37 -44.48 33.00
N ILE A 34 -12.03 -44.36 34.14
CA ILE A 34 -13.30 -43.60 34.30
C ILE A 34 -13.06 -42.10 34.00
N PHE A 35 -11.99 -41.54 34.49
CA PHE A 35 -11.61 -40.14 34.25
C PHE A 35 -11.37 -39.87 32.75
N LEU A 36 -10.59 -40.72 32.08
CA LEU A 36 -10.35 -40.58 30.64
C LEU A 36 -11.60 -40.77 29.80
N THR A 37 -12.46 -41.69 30.17
CA THR A 37 -13.75 -41.90 29.46
C THR A 37 -14.67 -40.67 29.59
N ASN A 38 -14.75 -40.10 30.79
CA ASN A 38 -15.51 -38.87 30.98
C ASN A 38 -14.92 -37.68 30.24
N MET A 39 -13.63 -37.53 30.19
CA MET A 39 -12.95 -36.49 29.38
C MET A 39 -13.23 -36.65 27.89
N ALA A 40 -13.23 -37.88 27.36
CA ALA A 40 -13.58 -38.15 25.96
C ALA A 40 -15.03 -37.79 25.63
N ILE A 41 -15.98 -38.17 26.51
CA ILE A 41 -17.39 -37.80 26.36
C ILE A 41 -17.57 -36.28 26.40
N TYR A 42 -16.84 -35.59 27.25
CA TYR A 42 -16.88 -34.13 27.32
C TYR A 42 -16.33 -33.45 26.06
N ALA A 43 -15.19 -33.92 25.56
CA ALA A 43 -14.59 -33.38 24.35
C ALA A 43 -15.53 -33.54 23.13
N THR A 44 -16.20 -34.67 23.01
CA THR A 44 -17.17 -34.91 21.93
C THR A 44 -18.44 -34.09 22.10
N ALA A 45 -18.94 -33.91 23.33
CA ALA A 45 -20.14 -33.11 23.61
C ALA A 45 -19.86 -31.60 23.34
N THR A 46 -18.70 -31.09 23.71
CA THR A 46 -18.33 -29.68 23.45
C THR A 46 -18.13 -29.43 21.95
N ALA A 47 -17.52 -30.37 21.24
CA ALA A 47 -17.36 -30.27 19.78
C ALA A 47 -18.73 -30.30 19.05
N ALA A 48 -19.65 -31.15 19.49
CA ALA A 48 -21.02 -31.23 18.96
C ALA A 48 -21.81 -29.93 19.22
N LEU A 49 -21.71 -29.36 20.45
CA LEU A 49 -22.32 -28.09 20.80
C LEU A 49 -21.76 -26.92 20.00
N ALA A 50 -20.45 -26.90 19.78
CA ALA A 50 -19.79 -25.88 18.95
C ALA A 50 -20.21 -25.96 17.47
N ALA A 51 -20.50 -27.18 16.96
CA ALA A 51 -20.99 -27.38 15.60
C ALA A 51 -22.48 -26.97 15.43
N LEU A 52 -23.27 -27.05 16.52
CA LEU A 52 -24.68 -26.64 16.54
C LEU A 52 -24.89 -25.17 16.93
N ALA A 53 -23.84 -24.47 17.43
CA ALA A 53 -23.94 -23.05 17.70
C ALA A 53 -24.15 -22.29 16.37
N PRO A 54 -25.18 -21.43 16.27
CA PRO A 54 -25.34 -20.59 15.10
C PRO A 54 -24.07 -19.75 14.94
N LYS A 55 -23.40 -19.91 13.79
CA LYS A 55 -22.27 -19.04 13.45
C LYS A 55 -22.79 -17.60 13.50
N PRO A 56 -22.16 -16.70 14.26
CA PRO A 56 -22.55 -15.30 14.20
C PRO A 56 -22.46 -14.86 12.73
N SER A 57 -23.59 -14.45 12.17
CA SER A 57 -23.62 -13.83 10.85
C SER A 57 -22.75 -12.59 10.96
N MET A 58 -21.61 -12.57 10.27
CA MET A 58 -20.89 -11.30 10.10
C MET A 58 -21.85 -10.32 9.45
N PRO A 59 -21.97 -9.09 9.98
CA PRO A 59 -22.71 -8.05 9.28
C PRO A 59 -22.13 -7.95 7.87
N ASP A 60 -23.01 -7.79 6.90
CA ASP A 60 -22.62 -7.61 5.49
C ASP A 60 -21.77 -6.34 5.38
N LEU A 61 -20.45 -6.54 5.30
CA LEU A 61 -19.44 -5.51 5.16
C LEU A 61 -19.12 -5.24 3.69
N SER A 62 -19.95 -5.70 2.74
CA SER A 62 -19.70 -5.51 1.31
C SER A 62 -19.52 -4.03 0.95
N GLY A 63 -20.27 -3.12 1.58
CA GLY A 63 -20.07 -1.68 1.43
C GLY A 63 -18.83 -1.11 2.13
N TYR A 64 -18.37 -1.75 3.22
CA TYR A 64 -17.13 -1.35 3.90
C TYR A 64 -15.87 -1.85 3.18
N GLY A 65 -15.97 -2.98 2.49
CA GLY A 65 -14.88 -3.55 1.69
C GLY A 65 -14.39 -2.60 0.61
N ASP A 66 -15.28 -1.88 -0.05
CA ASP A 66 -14.94 -0.91 -1.08
C ASP A 66 -14.22 0.32 -0.51
N PHE A 67 -14.61 0.83 0.66
CA PHE A 67 -13.91 1.94 1.31
C PHE A 67 -12.53 1.53 1.83
N VAL A 68 -12.40 0.35 2.41
CA VAL A 68 -11.12 -0.15 2.92
C VAL A 68 -10.19 -0.53 1.77
N SER A 69 -10.69 -1.10 0.69
CA SER A 69 -9.92 -1.42 -0.51
C SER A 69 -9.43 -0.16 -1.22
N GLN A 70 -10.25 0.90 -1.33
CA GLN A 70 -9.83 2.19 -1.88
C GLN A 70 -8.80 2.90 -1.00
N ALA A 71 -8.94 2.88 0.33
CA ALA A 71 -7.96 3.44 1.24
C ALA A 71 -6.64 2.64 1.22
N GLY A 72 -6.71 1.30 1.20
CA GLY A 72 -5.56 0.41 1.07
C GLY A 72 -4.83 0.56 -0.27
N SER A 73 -5.57 0.74 -1.37
CA SER A 73 -5.00 0.88 -2.71
C SER A 73 -4.25 2.20 -2.92
N ARG A 74 -4.50 3.24 -2.10
CA ARG A 74 -3.73 4.49 -2.17
C ARG A 74 -2.32 4.37 -1.60
N THR A 75 -2.11 3.45 -0.67
CA THR A 75 -0.85 3.31 0.07
C THR A 75 -0.09 2.02 -0.22
N GLN A 76 -0.64 1.14 -1.05
CA GLN A 76 0.02 -0.08 -1.51
C GLN A 76 0.28 -0.02 -3.01
N MET A 77 1.48 -0.43 -3.39
CA MET A 77 1.86 -0.58 -4.80
C MET A 77 1.07 -1.73 -5.44
N ILE A 78 0.39 -1.44 -6.54
CA ILE A 78 -0.48 -2.40 -7.23
C ILE A 78 0.32 -3.13 -8.31
N LYS A 79 0.22 -4.46 -8.31
CA LYS A 79 0.86 -5.36 -9.28
C LYS A 79 -0.22 -6.06 -10.13
N GLN A 80 -1.03 -5.28 -10.84
CA GLN A 80 -2.08 -5.83 -11.70
C GLN A 80 -1.94 -5.29 -13.12
N PRO A 81 -2.11 -6.13 -14.15
CA PRO A 81 -1.91 -5.74 -15.55
C PRO A 81 -2.95 -4.74 -16.06
N ALA A 82 -4.14 -4.71 -15.47
CA ALA A 82 -5.20 -3.77 -15.82
C ALA A 82 -5.64 -3.00 -14.57
N GLN A 83 -5.37 -1.68 -14.57
CA GLN A 83 -5.78 -0.78 -13.50
C GLN A 83 -6.43 0.47 -14.07
N PRO A 84 -7.46 1.03 -13.40
CA PRO A 84 -7.98 2.34 -13.77
C PRO A 84 -6.88 3.40 -13.70
N ARG A 85 -6.87 4.30 -14.67
CA ARG A 85 -5.97 5.45 -14.66
C ARG A 85 -6.32 6.37 -13.50
N ARG A 86 -5.33 6.75 -12.71
CA ARG A 86 -5.52 7.62 -11.54
C ARG A 86 -5.37 9.07 -11.92
N VAL A 87 -6.34 9.87 -11.49
CA VAL A 87 -6.27 11.32 -11.48
C VAL A 87 -6.07 11.77 -10.04
N VAL A 88 -5.11 12.64 -9.81
CA VAL A 88 -4.70 13.07 -8.49
C VAL A 88 -4.84 14.57 -8.38
N TYR A 89 -5.65 15.05 -7.42
CA TYR A 89 -5.82 16.44 -7.09
C TYR A 89 -5.30 16.73 -5.67
N GLY A 90 -4.81 17.96 -5.48
CA GLY A 90 -4.26 18.41 -4.20
C GLY A 90 -2.99 17.65 -3.78
N THR A 91 -2.54 17.86 -2.55
CA THR A 91 -1.39 17.13 -1.98
C THR A 91 -1.87 15.84 -1.34
N VAL A 92 -1.44 14.70 -1.89
CA VAL A 92 -1.88 13.39 -1.41
C VAL A 92 -0.76 12.35 -1.51
N ARG A 93 -0.77 11.40 -0.58
CA ARG A 93 0.09 10.24 -0.64
C ARG A 93 -0.54 9.16 -1.52
N VAL A 94 0.20 8.72 -2.52
CA VAL A 94 -0.20 7.65 -3.44
C VAL A 94 0.88 6.59 -3.53
N SER A 95 0.48 5.34 -3.63
CA SER A 95 1.30 4.25 -4.16
C SER A 95 0.90 4.02 -5.59
N GLY A 96 1.89 3.92 -6.46
CA GLY A 96 1.63 3.78 -7.89
C GLY A 96 1.25 2.37 -8.31
N VAL A 97 1.12 2.21 -9.60
CA VAL A 97 1.01 0.91 -10.28
C VAL A 97 2.39 0.53 -10.79
N LEU A 98 2.86 -0.67 -10.46
CA LEU A 98 4.10 -1.21 -11.01
C LEU A 98 3.87 -1.54 -12.48
N THR A 99 4.43 -0.72 -13.37
CA THR A 99 4.25 -0.86 -14.84
C THR A 99 5.41 -1.57 -15.51
N TYR A 100 6.59 -1.53 -14.91
CA TYR A 100 7.77 -2.21 -15.42
C TYR A 100 8.65 -2.72 -14.28
N ILE A 101 9.25 -3.88 -14.48
CA ILE A 101 10.21 -4.49 -13.56
C ILE A 101 11.23 -5.29 -14.37
N SER A 102 12.52 -5.10 -14.06
CA SER A 102 13.64 -5.84 -14.67
C SER A 102 14.77 -5.97 -13.66
N THR A 103 15.68 -6.90 -13.89
CA THR A 103 16.89 -7.08 -13.08
C THR A 103 18.14 -7.00 -13.96
N THR A 104 19.24 -6.54 -13.37
CA THR A 104 20.56 -6.52 -14.01
C THR A 104 21.64 -7.07 -13.09
N ASP A 105 22.83 -7.30 -13.65
CA ASP A 105 24.02 -7.78 -12.92
C ASP A 105 23.75 -9.07 -12.11
N SER A 106 23.16 -10.09 -12.77
CA SER A 106 22.83 -11.38 -12.13
C SER A 106 21.92 -11.19 -10.91
N ASP A 107 20.81 -10.42 -11.10
CA ASP A 107 19.77 -10.14 -10.10
C ASP A 107 20.24 -9.27 -8.91
N LYS A 108 21.39 -8.61 -9.04
CA LYS A 108 21.91 -7.71 -8.02
C LYS A 108 21.10 -6.43 -7.93
N PHE A 109 20.72 -5.85 -9.07
CA PHE A 109 19.91 -4.63 -9.14
C PHE A 109 18.53 -4.92 -9.68
N LEU A 110 17.53 -4.40 -9.00
CA LEU A 110 16.14 -4.43 -9.41
C LEU A 110 15.73 -3.03 -9.88
N HIS A 111 15.22 -2.95 -11.10
CA HIS A 111 14.74 -1.73 -11.74
C HIS A 111 13.23 -1.76 -11.82
N MET A 112 12.58 -0.70 -11.39
CA MET A 112 11.12 -0.59 -11.35
C MET A 112 10.65 0.77 -11.86
N ILE A 113 9.58 0.75 -12.66
CA ILE A 113 8.78 1.94 -12.96
C ILE A 113 7.45 1.82 -12.23
N ILE A 114 7.14 2.85 -11.46
CA ILE A 114 5.89 2.93 -10.70
C ILE A 114 5.12 4.16 -11.18
N SER A 115 4.04 3.95 -11.92
CA SER A 115 3.18 5.01 -12.44
C SER A 115 2.31 5.57 -11.32
N MET A 116 2.35 6.88 -11.08
CA MET A 116 1.67 7.57 -9.97
C MET A 116 0.35 8.22 -10.42
N ALA A 117 0.35 8.89 -11.57
CA ALA A 117 -0.81 9.56 -12.13
C ALA A 117 -0.81 9.50 -13.66
N CYS A 118 -1.98 9.60 -14.28
CA CYS A 118 -2.15 9.60 -15.75
C CYS A 118 -2.17 11.01 -16.36
N HIS A 119 -1.57 11.96 -15.68
CA HIS A 119 -1.47 13.37 -16.08
C HIS A 119 -0.22 13.98 -15.47
N GLU A 120 0.14 15.15 -15.93
CA GLU A 120 1.18 15.97 -15.31
C GLU A 120 0.79 16.37 -13.90
N ILE A 121 1.74 16.29 -12.96
CA ILE A 121 1.60 16.68 -11.56
C ILE A 121 2.46 17.90 -11.23
N GLY A 122 2.14 18.60 -10.13
CA GLY A 122 2.91 19.76 -9.66
C GLY A 122 4.30 19.39 -9.11
N GLY A 123 4.54 18.12 -8.79
CA GLY A 123 5.85 17.62 -8.32
C GLY A 123 5.71 16.58 -7.22
N PHE A 124 6.85 16.04 -6.82
CA PHE A 124 6.95 15.09 -5.71
C PHE A 124 7.41 15.80 -4.45
N VAL A 125 6.79 15.49 -3.32
CA VAL A 125 7.08 16.11 -2.02
C VAL A 125 7.99 15.21 -1.17
N SER A 126 7.69 13.91 -1.11
CA SER A 126 8.44 12.93 -0.33
C SER A 126 8.16 11.51 -0.78
N TYR A 127 9.08 10.59 -0.45
CA TYR A 127 8.91 9.15 -0.69
C TYR A 127 8.87 8.40 0.62
N ARG A 128 8.21 7.24 0.57
CA ARG A 128 8.22 6.26 1.67
C ARG A 128 8.45 4.86 1.12
N ILE A 129 9.31 4.14 1.80
CA ILE A 129 9.58 2.73 1.56
C ILE A 129 9.14 1.97 2.81
N ASP A 130 8.20 1.03 2.67
CA ASP A 130 7.59 0.28 3.79
C ASP A 130 7.10 1.18 4.94
N GLN A 131 6.44 2.30 4.61
CA GLN A 131 5.93 3.32 5.52
C GLN A 131 6.98 4.25 6.14
N GLU A 132 8.29 3.99 6.03
CA GLU A 132 9.34 4.89 6.49
C GLU A 132 9.59 6.01 5.49
N THR A 133 9.61 7.25 5.96
CA THR A 133 9.91 8.42 5.11
C THR A 133 11.38 8.43 4.73
N CYS A 134 11.65 8.60 3.45
CA CYS A 134 13.01 8.64 2.91
C CYS A 134 13.48 10.07 2.73
N THR A 135 14.74 10.32 3.09
CA THR A 135 15.48 11.55 2.73
C THR A 135 16.33 11.25 1.51
N MET A 136 16.27 12.13 0.53
CA MET A 136 17.00 11.99 -0.74
C MET A 136 18.28 12.82 -0.74
N SER A 137 19.24 12.46 -1.60
CA SER A 137 20.54 13.16 -1.72
C SER A 137 20.49 14.46 -2.51
N GLY A 138 19.44 14.67 -3.31
CA GLY A 138 19.30 15.83 -4.18
C GLY A 138 17.87 16.12 -4.55
N THR A 139 17.70 17.11 -5.45
CA THR A 139 16.39 17.51 -6.00
C THR A 139 16.50 17.79 -7.49
N ILE A 140 15.40 17.59 -8.22
CA ILE A 140 15.20 18.03 -9.60
C ILE A 140 13.84 18.71 -9.69
N ASP A 141 13.79 19.92 -10.23
CA ASP A 141 12.54 20.72 -10.37
C ASP A 141 11.73 20.78 -9.06
N GLY A 142 12.44 20.92 -7.93
CA GLY A 142 11.84 20.93 -6.60
C GLY A 142 11.39 19.56 -6.05
N SER A 143 11.45 18.50 -6.85
CA SER A 143 11.14 17.13 -6.41
C SER A 143 12.37 16.42 -5.84
N PRO A 144 12.30 15.76 -4.67
CA PRO A 144 13.40 14.98 -4.13
C PRO A 144 13.81 13.85 -5.07
N GLN A 145 15.13 13.66 -5.28
CA GLN A 145 15.67 12.60 -6.15
C GLN A 145 17.03 12.08 -5.70
N GLY A 146 17.51 11.05 -6.41
CA GLY A 146 18.83 10.45 -6.24
C GLY A 146 18.83 9.34 -5.20
N HIS A 147 19.86 9.30 -4.38
CA HIS A 147 20.03 8.22 -3.41
C HIS A 147 19.28 8.48 -2.13
N VAL A 148 18.78 7.40 -1.51
CA VAL A 148 18.21 7.47 -0.17
C VAL A 148 19.33 7.60 0.86
N THR A 149 19.29 8.69 1.63
CA THR A 149 20.27 9.00 2.68
C THR A 149 19.78 8.69 4.10
N ALA A 150 18.47 8.54 4.27
CA ALA A 150 17.80 8.08 5.48
C ALA A 150 16.49 7.35 5.10
N PRO A 151 16.09 6.34 5.86
CA PRO A 151 16.73 5.73 7.04
C PRO A 151 18.03 4.98 6.74
N ALA A 152 18.85 4.77 7.78
CA ALA A 152 20.20 4.22 7.65
C ALA A 152 20.28 2.87 6.94
N ARG A 153 19.23 2.03 7.04
CA ARG A 153 19.17 0.71 6.38
C ARG A 153 19.20 0.77 4.85
N PHE A 154 18.89 1.92 4.24
CA PHE A 154 18.94 2.14 2.79
C PHE A 154 20.18 2.90 2.33
N LYS A 155 21.11 3.21 3.25
CA LYS A 155 22.33 3.93 2.94
C LYS A 155 23.31 3.08 2.13
N SER A 156 24.05 3.77 1.26
CA SER A 156 25.09 3.17 0.42
C SER A 156 26.27 2.55 1.17
N GLY A 157 26.41 2.78 2.46
CA GLY A 157 27.48 2.19 3.28
C GLY A 157 27.25 0.74 3.69
N ALA A 158 26.06 0.20 3.52
CA ALA A 158 25.71 -1.20 3.81
C ALA A 158 26.00 -2.13 2.62
N SER A 159 26.13 -1.57 1.42
CA SER A 159 26.39 -2.33 0.19
C SER A 159 27.85 -2.78 0.10
N VAL A 160 28.05 -4.02 -0.30
CA VAL A 160 29.38 -4.61 -0.60
C VAL A 160 30.07 -3.91 -1.78
N SER A 161 29.30 -3.27 -2.66
CA SER A 161 29.80 -2.56 -3.86
C SER A 161 30.04 -1.07 -3.67
N GLY A 162 29.64 -0.49 -2.54
CA GLY A 162 29.71 0.97 -2.32
C GLY A 162 28.69 1.78 -3.10
N SER A 163 27.78 1.12 -3.85
CA SER A 163 26.66 1.76 -4.54
C SER A 163 25.51 2.01 -3.57
N PRO A 164 24.66 3.03 -3.81
CA PRO A 164 23.49 3.27 -2.99
C PRO A 164 22.50 2.11 -3.13
N LEU A 165 21.93 1.66 -1.99
CA LEU A 165 20.94 0.57 -1.99
C LEU A 165 19.63 0.95 -2.67
N VAL A 166 19.26 2.23 -2.62
CA VAL A 166 18.04 2.75 -3.22
C VAL A 166 18.32 4.05 -3.93
N GLU A 167 17.88 4.13 -5.17
CA GLU A 167 17.93 5.32 -6.00
C GLU A 167 16.53 5.58 -6.60
N ILE A 168 16.08 6.83 -6.57
CA ILE A 168 14.75 7.24 -7.05
C ILE A 168 14.88 8.44 -7.98
N HIS A 169 14.28 8.35 -9.17
CA HIS A 169 14.19 9.42 -10.16
C HIS A 169 12.73 9.72 -10.47
N PRO A 170 12.26 10.93 -10.14
CA PRO A 170 10.88 11.34 -10.41
C PRO A 170 10.72 11.90 -11.83
N HIS A 171 9.55 11.64 -12.41
CA HIS A 171 9.11 12.20 -13.69
C HIS A 171 7.69 12.74 -13.49
N THR A 172 7.51 14.03 -13.73
CA THR A 172 6.26 14.74 -13.40
C THR A 172 5.14 14.52 -14.40
N GLY A 173 5.41 13.93 -15.54
CA GLY A 173 4.41 13.65 -16.56
C GLY A 173 4.17 14.80 -17.53
N ALA A 174 5.17 15.66 -17.78
CA ALA A 174 5.09 16.68 -18.81
C ALA A 174 4.92 16.05 -20.20
N ASP A 175 4.27 16.76 -21.11
CA ASP A 175 4.00 16.25 -22.46
C ASP A 175 5.28 16.04 -23.30
N ASP A 176 6.34 16.82 -23.02
CA ASP A 176 7.67 16.74 -23.63
C ASP A 176 8.65 15.87 -22.84
N GLN A 177 8.16 15.14 -21.83
CA GLN A 177 8.97 14.30 -20.96
C GLN A 177 9.75 13.25 -21.75
N ALA A 178 11.07 13.21 -21.54
CA ALA A 178 11.94 12.18 -22.10
C ALA A 178 11.88 10.88 -21.25
N ALA A 179 12.36 9.77 -21.83
CA ALA A 179 12.60 8.54 -21.09
C ALA A 179 13.68 8.75 -20.04
N ASP A 180 13.56 8.03 -18.91
CA ASP A 180 14.56 8.09 -17.86
C ASP A 180 15.96 7.68 -18.37
N THR A 181 16.93 8.59 -18.26
CA THR A 181 18.29 8.40 -18.80
C THR A 181 19.07 7.33 -18.03
N PHE A 182 18.85 7.18 -16.74
CA PHE A 182 19.52 6.16 -15.92
C PHE A 182 19.01 4.77 -16.28
N LEU A 183 17.70 4.64 -16.47
CA LEU A 183 17.11 3.36 -16.86
C LEU A 183 17.50 2.96 -18.29
N THR A 184 17.53 3.90 -19.23
CA THR A 184 17.97 3.63 -20.63
C THR A 184 19.43 3.19 -20.71
N GLN A 185 20.29 3.65 -19.81
CA GLN A 185 21.69 3.24 -19.74
C GLN A 185 21.89 1.87 -19.06
N ARG A 186 21.02 1.51 -18.15
CA ARG A 186 21.14 0.30 -17.30
C ARG A 186 20.39 -0.91 -17.84
N VAL A 187 19.30 -0.69 -18.56
CA VAL A 187 18.41 -1.75 -19.05
C VAL A 187 18.22 -1.63 -20.56
N LYS A 188 18.64 -2.66 -21.28
CA LYS A 188 18.65 -2.69 -22.75
C LYS A 188 17.25 -2.57 -23.38
N GLU A 189 16.25 -3.13 -22.73
CA GLU A 189 14.86 -3.15 -23.20
C GLU A 189 14.17 -1.79 -23.07
N TRP A 190 14.72 -0.90 -22.23
CA TRP A 190 14.18 0.44 -22.02
C TRP A 190 14.90 1.43 -22.96
N THR A 191 14.17 1.95 -23.93
CA THR A 191 14.70 2.85 -24.96
C THR A 191 14.15 4.27 -24.81
N ALA A 192 14.63 5.19 -25.64
CA ALA A 192 14.11 6.57 -25.69
C ALA A 192 12.61 6.66 -26.01
N ASP A 193 12.05 5.63 -26.63
CA ASP A 193 10.61 5.57 -26.97
C ASP A 193 9.73 5.36 -25.73
N HIS A 194 10.30 4.96 -24.59
CA HIS A 194 9.59 4.71 -23.33
C HIS A 194 9.47 5.97 -22.46
N SER A 195 9.19 7.12 -23.03
CA SER A 195 9.10 8.41 -22.35
C SER A 195 7.98 8.49 -21.30
N GLN A 196 6.89 7.72 -21.47
CA GLN A 196 5.65 7.81 -20.69
C GLN A 196 5.11 9.24 -20.60
N SER A 197 5.23 10.01 -21.67
CA SER A 197 4.75 11.38 -21.81
C SER A 197 3.28 11.50 -21.35
N GLY A 198 2.96 12.57 -20.66
CA GLY A 198 1.63 12.81 -20.10
C GLY A 198 1.26 11.91 -18.90
N GLY A 199 2.22 11.19 -18.31
CA GLY A 199 2.04 10.36 -17.12
C GLY A 199 3.15 10.54 -16.09
N ALA A 200 2.77 10.85 -14.85
CA ALA A 200 3.74 10.96 -13.76
C ALA A 200 4.14 9.58 -13.24
N TYR A 201 5.44 9.36 -13.13
CA TYR A 201 6.00 8.11 -12.61
C TYR A 201 7.28 8.33 -11.82
N ILE A 202 7.72 7.31 -11.12
CA ILE A 202 9.05 7.23 -10.52
C ILE A 202 9.78 6.02 -11.08
N TYR A 203 11.04 6.21 -11.42
CA TYR A 203 11.99 5.12 -11.60
C TYR A 203 12.67 4.85 -10.27
N CYS A 204 12.74 3.58 -9.87
CA CYS A 204 13.43 3.14 -8.67
C CYS A 204 14.43 2.04 -9.03
N GLN A 205 15.68 2.18 -8.56
CA GLN A 205 16.66 1.11 -8.52
C GLN A 205 16.86 0.66 -7.08
N LEU A 206 16.80 -0.65 -6.87
CA LEU A 206 17.09 -1.26 -5.57
C LEU A 206 18.24 -2.24 -5.74
N GLU A 207 19.28 -2.14 -4.90
CA GLU A 207 20.32 -3.16 -4.80
C GLU A 207 19.85 -4.25 -3.82
N PHE A 208 20.05 -5.51 -4.18
CA PHE A 208 19.66 -6.64 -3.34
C PHE A 208 20.44 -6.64 -2.02
N ASP A 209 19.72 -6.46 -0.91
CA ASP A 209 20.25 -6.51 0.44
C ASP A 209 19.17 -7.09 1.39
N ARG A 210 19.51 -8.14 2.14
CA ARG A 210 18.56 -8.83 3.03
C ARG A 210 18.20 -8.03 4.26
N ASP A 211 19.12 -7.21 4.76
CA ASP A 211 18.92 -6.41 5.96
C ASP A 211 18.07 -5.19 5.64
N ALA A 212 18.26 -4.60 4.44
CA ALA A 212 17.46 -3.50 3.96
C ALA A 212 16.04 -3.94 3.56
N PHE A 213 15.90 -5.13 2.95
CA PHE A 213 14.63 -5.63 2.40
C PHE A 213 14.25 -7.02 2.93
N PRO A 214 14.04 -7.19 4.25
CA PRO A 214 13.80 -8.49 4.88
C PRO A 214 12.49 -9.16 4.44
N ARG A 215 11.56 -8.39 3.87
CA ARG A 215 10.24 -8.86 3.38
C ARG A 215 10.18 -9.03 1.87
N GLY A 216 11.32 -8.90 1.17
CA GLY A 216 11.40 -8.90 -0.28
C GLY A 216 11.05 -7.54 -0.88
N LEU A 217 10.30 -7.52 -1.99
CA LEU A 217 9.97 -6.29 -2.70
C LEU A 217 9.21 -5.29 -1.81
N PRO A 218 9.81 -4.10 -1.52
CA PRO A 218 9.20 -3.14 -0.62
C PRO A 218 7.99 -2.43 -1.25
N ASN A 219 7.11 -1.93 -0.41
CA ASN A 219 6.02 -1.07 -0.83
C ASN A 219 6.51 0.38 -0.93
N ILE A 220 6.54 0.93 -2.15
CA ILE A 220 6.97 2.29 -2.40
C ILE A 220 5.76 3.20 -2.60
N SER A 221 5.74 4.34 -1.94
CA SER A 221 4.72 5.37 -2.08
C SER A 221 5.35 6.76 -2.09
N ALA A 222 4.70 7.69 -2.78
CA ALA A 222 5.11 9.09 -2.83
C ALA A 222 3.99 10.01 -2.35
N THR A 223 4.35 11.10 -1.69
CA THR A 223 3.46 12.25 -1.53
C THR A 223 3.68 13.16 -2.71
N VAL A 224 2.61 13.47 -3.43
CA VAL A 224 2.66 14.26 -4.65
C VAL A 224 1.77 15.49 -4.54
N ASN A 225 2.17 16.57 -5.18
CA ASN A 225 1.32 17.68 -5.54
C ASN A 225 0.63 17.32 -6.85
N GLY A 226 -0.67 17.11 -6.81
CA GLY A 226 -1.44 16.56 -7.93
C GLY A 226 -1.51 17.45 -9.16
N LYS A 227 -2.60 17.34 -9.90
CA LYS A 227 -2.80 18.03 -11.16
C LYS A 227 -2.69 19.54 -11.04
N LYS A 228 -2.01 20.17 -12.01
CA LYS A 228 -2.08 21.62 -12.22
C LYS A 228 -3.47 21.97 -12.74
N VAL A 229 -4.13 22.92 -12.10
CA VAL A 229 -5.50 23.36 -12.42
C VAL A 229 -5.52 24.82 -12.81
N PHE A 230 -6.46 25.19 -13.68
CA PHE A 230 -6.65 26.59 -14.11
C PHE A 230 -7.35 27.37 -13.01
N ASP A 231 -6.83 28.55 -12.70
CA ASP A 231 -7.42 29.52 -11.79
C ASP A 231 -8.02 30.69 -12.58
N PRO A 232 -9.36 30.88 -12.57
CA PRO A 232 -9.99 31.96 -13.35
C PRO A 232 -9.73 33.36 -12.77
N ARG A 233 -9.22 33.46 -11.52
CA ARG A 233 -8.93 34.74 -10.87
C ARG A 233 -7.73 35.47 -11.50
N ASP A 234 -6.72 34.73 -11.91
CA ASP A 234 -5.47 35.26 -12.48
C ASP A 234 -5.11 34.64 -13.84
N SER A 235 -5.97 33.74 -14.35
CA SER A 235 -5.78 33.02 -15.61
C SER A 235 -4.51 32.15 -15.62
N SER A 236 -4.00 31.76 -14.47
CA SER A 236 -2.82 30.87 -14.37
C SER A 236 -3.23 29.40 -14.34
N THR A 237 -2.29 28.53 -14.71
CA THR A 237 -2.42 27.08 -14.53
C THR A 237 -1.29 26.60 -13.64
N ALA A 238 -1.62 26.25 -12.39
CA ALA A 238 -0.64 25.84 -11.40
C ALA A 238 -1.21 24.77 -10.46
N PHE A 239 -0.33 24.16 -9.68
CA PHE A 239 -0.77 23.28 -8.60
C PHE A 239 -1.58 24.08 -7.56
N SER A 240 -2.72 23.52 -7.17
CA SER A 240 -3.57 24.12 -6.12
C SER A 240 -4.21 23.03 -5.24
N ASN A 241 -4.31 23.34 -3.94
CA ASN A 241 -5.09 22.56 -2.98
C ASN A 241 -6.53 23.08 -2.83
N ASN A 242 -6.92 24.13 -3.59
CA ASN A 242 -8.27 24.66 -3.53
C ASN A 242 -9.26 23.64 -4.14
N PRO A 243 -10.19 23.10 -3.34
CA PRO A 243 -11.13 22.09 -3.83
C PRO A 243 -12.08 22.63 -4.91
N ALA A 244 -12.42 23.93 -4.88
CA ALA A 244 -13.26 24.54 -5.91
C ALA A 244 -12.58 24.48 -7.28
N LEU A 245 -11.29 24.85 -7.38
CA LEU A 245 -10.53 24.78 -8.62
C LEU A 245 -10.36 23.32 -9.11
N CYS A 246 -10.17 22.37 -8.18
CA CYS A 246 -10.10 20.94 -8.51
C CYS A 246 -11.42 20.42 -9.09
N ILE A 247 -12.57 20.86 -8.52
CA ILE A 247 -13.90 20.51 -9.04
C ILE A 247 -14.12 21.14 -10.41
N ARG A 248 -13.77 22.42 -10.59
CA ARG A 248 -13.83 23.09 -11.89
C ARG A 248 -13.06 22.34 -12.96
N ASP A 249 -11.81 21.96 -12.68
CA ASP A 249 -11.00 21.16 -13.62
C ASP A 249 -11.68 19.83 -13.96
N TYR A 250 -12.24 19.13 -12.98
CA TYR A 250 -12.96 17.88 -13.22
C TYR A 250 -14.22 18.09 -14.10
N LEU A 251 -14.96 19.18 -13.88
CA LEU A 251 -16.13 19.50 -14.69
C LEU A 251 -15.76 19.78 -16.15
N THR A 252 -14.69 20.55 -16.39
CA THR A 252 -14.27 20.95 -17.75
C THR A 252 -13.42 19.93 -18.48
N ASN A 253 -12.83 18.97 -17.79
CA ASN A 253 -11.91 18.01 -18.41
C ASN A 253 -12.63 16.99 -19.29
N THR A 254 -12.26 16.96 -20.57
CA THR A 254 -12.87 16.07 -21.59
C THR A 254 -12.35 14.64 -21.55
N ARG A 255 -11.17 14.40 -20.94
CA ARG A 255 -10.52 13.08 -20.96
C ARG A 255 -10.95 12.18 -19.81
N PHE A 256 -11.12 12.74 -18.62
CA PHE A 256 -11.43 11.99 -17.40
C PHE A 256 -12.45 12.68 -16.48
N GLY A 257 -12.98 13.81 -16.89
CA GLY A 257 -14.02 14.57 -16.23
C GLY A 257 -15.35 14.53 -16.99
N LEU A 258 -16.22 15.50 -16.71
CA LEU A 258 -17.53 15.59 -17.31
C LEU A 258 -17.52 16.25 -18.72
N GLY A 259 -16.47 17.02 -19.05
CA GLY A 259 -16.32 17.68 -20.36
C GLY A 259 -17.30 18.83 -20.57
N CYS A 260 -17.75 19.51 -19.51
CA CYS A 260 -18.59 20.67 -19.60
C CYS A 260 -17.89 21.78 -20.41
N SER A 261 -18.64 22.46 -21.26
CA SER A 261 -18.14 23.61 -22.02
C SER A 261 -18.00 24.86 -21.12
N ALA A 262 -17.23 25.85 -21.57
CA ALA A 262 -16.96 27.05 -20.76
C ALA A 262 -18.22 27.88 -20.47
N ASP A 263 -19.24 27.82 -21.34
CA ASP A 263 -20.53 28.48 -21.19
C ASP A 263 -21.47 27.78 -20.18
N GLU A 264 -21.19 26.53 -19.85
CA GLU A 264 -21.91 25.79 -18.81
C GLU A 264 -21.31 25.99 -17.40
N ILE A 265 -20.18 26.69 -17.30
CA ILE A 265 -19.45 26.91 -16.05
C ILE A 265 -19.51 28.40 -15.68
N ASP A 266 -20.10 28.71 -14.53
CA ASP A 266 -19.99 30.05 -13.94
C ASP A 266 -18.72 30.18 -13.11
N ASP A 267 -17.66 30.72 -13.72
CA ASP A 267 -16.36 30.91 -13.08
C ASP A 267 -16.41 31.76 -11.80
N THR A 268 -17.43 32.64 -11.66
CA THR A 268 -17.59 33.46 -10.44
C THR A 268 -17.92 32.60 -9.23
N SER A 269 -18.52 31.45 -9.41
CA SER A 269 -18.81 30.49 -8.34
C SER A 269 -17.60 29.74 -7.78
N PHE A 270 -16.44 29.82 -8.47
CA PHE A 270 -15.19 29.14 -8.09
C PHE A 270 -14.12 30.10 -7.55
N ILE A 271 -14.43 31.36 -7.37
CA ILE A 271 -13.51 32.43 -6.93
C ILE A 271 -13.50 32.61 -5.40
#